data_d43fda20e512c486303b4c73614c53a9
#
_entry.id   d43fda20e512c486303b4c73614c53a9
#
_cell.length_a   1.000
_cell.length_b   1.000
_cell.length_c   1.000
_cell.angle_alpha   90.00
_cell.angle_beta   90.00
_cell.angle_gamma   90.00
#
_symmetry.space_group_name_H-M   'P 1'
#
loop_
_entity.id
_entity.type
_entity.pdbx_description
1 polymer ?
#
loop_
_entity_poly.entity_id
_entity_poly.type
_entity_poly.pdbx_seq_one_letter_code
_entity_poly.pdbx_strand_id
1 'polypeptide(L)'
;MLKGTMIKRNKMQLISTHPIKKSDLGFHANLFGGKLLAWLDASAAAFAMEVCDTPRMVTVKIDECIFKKSAKEGQMIKIYGKVESIGTTSLTLYMEARSHNVYSGRQSIILSTNITFVRID
;
A
#
# COMPACT_ATOMS: atom_id res chain seq x y z
N MET A 1 -10.53 -16.34 -14.96
CA MET A 1 -9.69 -15.15 -15.14
C MET A 1 -10.26 -13.99 -14.34
N LEU A 2 -9.40 -13.19 -13.76
CA LEU A 2 -9.85 -12.02 -13.02
C LEU A 2 -10.37 -10.96 -13.97
N LYS A 3 -11.47 -10.31 -13.56
CA LYS A 3 -11.96 -9.13 -14.26
C LYS A 3 -11.17 -7.94 -13.76
N GLY A 4 -10.50 -7.25 -14.66
CA GLY A 4 -9.87 -6.01 -14.32
C GLY A 4 -10.78 -4.84 -14.64
N THR A 5 -10.67 -3.78 -13.87
CA THR A 5 -11.33 -2.51 -14.21
C THR A 5 -10.53 -1.82 -15.32
N MET A 6 -11.02 -0.69 -15.78
CA MET A 6 -10.32 0.12 -16.77
C MET A 6 -9.17 0.94 -16.17
N ILE A 7 -8.70 0.56 -14.98
CA ILE A 7 -7.56 1.21 -14.33
C ILE A 7 -6.30 1.00 -15.17
N LYS A 8 -5.54 2.04 -15.35
CA LYS A 8 -4.29 1.99 -16.13
C LYS A 8 -3.24 1.22 -15.35
N ARG A 9 -2.86 0.05 -15.86
CA ARG A 9 -2.07 -0.96 -15.16
C ARG A 9 -0.67 -0.48 -14.78
N ASN A 10 -0.02 0.26 -15.65
CA ASN A 10 1.37 0.67 -15.44
C ASN A 10 1.50 2.03 -14.75
N LYS A 11 0.40 2.59 -14.29
CA LYS A 11 0.40 3.91 -13.71
C LYS A 11 0.19 3.84 -12.20
N MET A 12 1.08 4.48 -11.46
CA MET A 12 0.93 4.62 -10.02
C MET A 12 -0.30 5.45 -9.70
N GLN A 13 -1.09 4.98 -8.76
CA GLN A 13 -2.28 5.68 -8.30
C GLN A 13 -2.18 5.90 -6.80
N LEU A 14 -2.63 7.06 -6.34
CA LEU A 14 -2.77 7.31 -4.92
C LEU A 14 -3.97 6.52 -4.41
N ILE A 15 -3.72 5.62 -3.47
CA ILE A 15 -4.75 4.73 -2.92
C ILE A 15 -5.31 5.29 -1.61
N SER A 16 -4.42 5.75 -0.72
CA SER A 16 -4.85 6.22 0.59
C SER A 16 -3.86 7.22 1.17
N THR A 17 -4.35 8.02 2.13
CA THR A 17 -3.55 9.02 2.82
C THR A 17 -3.84 8.91 4.31
N HIS A 18 -2.79 8.87 5.12
CA HIS A 18 -2.91 8.68 6.57
C HIS A 18 -2.06 9.73 7.29
N PRO A 19 -2.68 10.72 7.94
CA PRO A 19 -1.93 11.60 8.84
C PRO A 19 -1.36 10.78 9.98
N ILE A 20 -0.10 11.03 10.34
CA ILE A 20 0.54 10.32 11.44
C ILE A 20 0.20 11.03 12.74
N LYS A 21 -0.52 10.35 13.61
CA LYS A 21 -0.91 10.85 14.91
C LYS A 21 0.02 10.31 15.99
N LYS A 22 0.01 10.96 17.15
CA LYS A 22 0.81 10.52 18.29
C LYS A 22 0.55 9.05 18.64
N SER A 23 -0.70 8.59 18.54
CA SER A 23 -1.06 7.20 18.82
C SER A 23 -0.49 6.19 17.80
N ASP A 24 0.02 6.66 16.67
CA ASP A 24 0.60 5.79 15.66
C ASP A 24 2.09 5.56 15.86
N LEU A 25 2.69 6.23 16.85
CA LEU A 25 4.13 6.18 17.08
C LEU A 25 4.51 4.94 17.89
N GLY A 26 5.67 4.39 17.56
CA GLY A 26 6.27 3.31 18.29
C GLY A 26 7.20 3.81 19.39
N PHE A 27 8.05 2.90 19.87
CA PHE A 27 8.91 3.09 21.03
C PHE A 27 9.90 4.25 20.87
N HIS A 28 10.35 4.51 19.67
CA HIS A 28 11.35 5.56 19.38
C HIS A 28 10.74 6.84 18.80
N ALA A 29 9.45 7.07 19.05
CA ALA A 29 8.73 8.25 18.57
C ALA A 29 8.67 8.36 17.03
N ASN A 30 8.81 7.26 16.33
CA ASN A 30 8.61 7.18 14.90
C ASN A 30 7.37 6.33 14.61
N LEU A 31 6.80 6.48 13.41
CA LEU A 31 5.67 5.65 13.01
C LEU A 31 6.01 4.18 13.23
N PHE A 32 5.11 3.49 13.95
CA PHE A 32 5.29 2.08 14.23
C PHE A 32 5.21 1.26 12.94
N GLY A 33 6.21 0.40 12.70
CA GLY A 33 6.29 -0.38 11.46
C GLY A 33 5.09 -1.27 11.22
N GLY A 34 4.55 -1.89 12.27
CA GLY A 34 3.35 -2.71 12.16
C GLY A 34 2.13 -1.90 11.74
N LYS A 35 2.03 -0.65 12.19
CA LYS A 35 0.95 0.24 11.78
C LYS A 35 1.06 0.56 10.29
N LEU A 36 2.25 0.87 9.82
CA LEU A 36 2.48 1.14 8.40
C LEU A 36 2.15 -0.08 7.54
N LEU A 37 2.56 -1.26 7.96
CA LEU A 37 2.24 -2.49 7.24
C LEU A 37 0.74 -2.76 7.21
N ALA A 38 0.03 -2.47 8.31
CA ALA A 38 -1.42 -2.61 8.37
C ALA A 38 -2.09 -1.68 7.36
N TRP A 39 -1.66 -0.43 7.30
CA TRP A 39 -2.20 0.54 6.34
C TRP A 39 -1.91 0.10 4.90
N LEU A 40 -0.70 -0.40 4.66
CA LEU A 40 -0.28 -0.84 3.33
C LEU A 40 -1.10 -2.04 2.87
N ASP A 41 -1.26 -3.04 3.73
CA ASP A 41 -2.03 -4.24 3.40
C ASP A 41 -3.51 -3.92 3.18
N ALA A 42 -4.11 -3.10 4.05
CA ALA A 42 -5.49 -2.70 3.90
C ALA A 42 -5.72 -1.92 2.60
N SER A 43 -4.80 -1.02 2.26
CA SER A 43 -4.88 -0.24 1.01
C SER A 43 -4.73 -1.13 -0.21
N ALA A 44 -3.79 -2.08 -0.14
CA ALA A 44 -3.58 -3.03 -1.23
C ALA A 44 -4.81 -3.93 -1.42
N ALA A 45 -5.42 -4.39 -0.33
CA ALA A 45 -6.63 -5.22 -0.40
C ALA A 45 -7.79 -4.46 -1.05
N ALA A 46 -8.00 -3.20 -0.65
CA ALA A 46 -9.03 -2.36 -1.24
C ALA A 46 -8.79 -2.16 -2.73
N PHE A 47 -7.55 -1.89 -3.11
CA PHE A 47 -7.18 -1.71 -4.50
C PHE A 47 -7.38 -3.00 -5.31
N ALA A 48 -7.00 -4.15 -4.74
CA ALA A 48 -7.20 -5.45 -5.38
C ALA A 48 -8.68 -5.72 -5.66
N MET A 49 -9.54 -5.45 -4.67
CA MET A 49 -10.98 -5.62 -4.83
C MET A 49 -11.54 -4.71 -5.92
N GLU A 50 -11.04 -3.47 -5.98
CA GLU A 50 -11.47 -2.52 -6.99
C GLU A 50 -11.02 -2.92 -8.39
N VAL A 51 -9.75 -3.34 -8.54
CA VAL A 51 -9.20 -3.77 -9.83
C VAL A 51 -9.94 -5.00 -10.36
N CYS A 52 -10.27 -5.94 -9.48
CA CYS A 52 -10.87 -7.22 -9.87
C CYS A 52 -12.40 -7.25 -9.77
N ASP A 53 -13.00 -6.16 -9.33
CA ASP A 53 -14.46 -6.05 -9.18
C ASP A 53 -15.05 -7.17 -8.32
N THR A 54 -14.36 -7.58 -7.27
CA THR A 54 -14.83 -8.61 -6.37
C THR A 54 -14.27 -8.38 -4.96
N PRO A 55 -15.08 -8.62 -3.91
CA PRO A 55 -14.57 -8.57 -2.55
C PRO A 55 -13.82 -9.86 -2.14
N ARG A 56 -13.78 -10.85 -3.02
CA ARG A 56 -13.25 -12.18 -2.69
C ARG A 56 -11.77 -12.29 -3.00
N MET A 57 -11.00 -11.31 -2.53
CA MET A 57 -9.55 -11.27 -2.70
C MET A 57 -8.89 -11.38 -1.34
N VAL A 58 -7.93 -12.28 -1.22
CA VAL A 58 -7.16 -12.45 0.02
C VAL A 58 -5.68 -12.31 -0.25
N THR A 59 -4.97 -11.69 0.69
CA THR A 59 -3.52 -11.58 0.64
C THR A 59 -2.91 -12.96 0.87
N VAL A 60 -2.07 -13.42 -0.06
CA VAL A 60 -1.37 -14.70 0.10
C VAL A 60 0.13 -14.53 0.24
N LYS A 61 0.66 -13.38 -0.15
CA LYS A 61 2.10 -13.18 -0.08
C LYS A 61 2.41 -11.69 -0.07
N ILE A 62 3.31 -11.30 0.81
CA ILE A 62 3.94 -9.98 0.81
C ILE A 62 5.42 -10.24 0.61
N ASP A 63 6.00 -9.63 -0.42
CA ASP A 63 7.42 -9.79 -0.71
C ASP A 63 8.26 -9.07 0.35
N GLU A 64 9.56 -9.12 0.22
CA GLU A 64 10.47 -8.51 1.17
C GLU A 64 10.11 -7.05 1.41
N CYS A 65 10.00 -6.68 2.69
CA CYS A 65 9.70 -5.32 3.13
C CYS A 65 10.91 -4.74 3.85
N ILE A 66 11.52 -3.73 3.25
CA ILE A 66 12.64 -3.04 3.85
C ILE A 66 12.23 -1.61 4.14
N PHE A 67 12.29 -1.21 5.41
CA PHE A 67 12.01 0.15 5.82
C PHE A 67 13.23 1.01 5.52
N LYS A 68 13.11 1.89 4.54
CA LYS A 68 14.23 2.72 4.08
C LYS A 68 14.43 3.97 4.92
N LYS A 69 13.35 4.48 5.50
CA LYS A 69 13.36 5.70 6.31
C LYS A 69 12.28 5.62 7.36
N SER A 70 12.41 6.43 8.41
CA SER A 70 11.37 6.57 9.43
C SER A 70 10.45 7.73 9.09
N ALA A 71 9.25 7.71 9.64
CA ALA A 71 8.29 8.79 9.51
C ALA A 71 7.86 9.25 10.90
N LYS A 72 7.48 10.51 11.01
CA LYS A 72 7.24 11.16 12.30
C LYS A 72 5.86 11.77 12.38
N GLU A 73 5.43 12.03 13.60
CA GLU A 73 4.18 12.74 13.86
C GLU A 73 4.18 14.07 13.08
N GLY A 74 3.01 14.41 12.55
CA GLY A 74 2.85 15.62 11.76
C GLY A 74 3.10 15.46 10.28
N GLN A 75 3.71 14.34 9.87
CA GLN A 75 3.80 13.97 8.46
C GLN A 75 2.60 13.12 8.08
N MET A 76 2.42 12.92 6.78
CA MET A 76 1.40 12.00 6.28
C MET A 76 2.08 10.84 5.57
N ILE A 77 1.43 9.69 5.61
CA ILE A 77 1.80 8.56 4.75
C ILE A 77 0.85 8.56 3.56
N LYS A 78 1.42 8.56 2.37
CA LYS A 78 0.66 8.41 1.14
C LYS A 78 1.01 7.06 0.53
N ILE A 79 -0.01 6.25 0.29
CA ILE A 79 0.16 4.90 -0.25
C ILE A 79 -0.28 4.90 -1.69
N TYR A 80 0.64 4.48 -2.55
CA TYR A 80 0.45 4.38 -3.98
C TYR A 80 0.51 2.93 -4.41
N GLY A 81 -0.19 2.61 -5.48
CA GLY A 81 -0.17 1.26 -6.03
C GLY A 81 -0.34 1.24 -7.53
N LYS A 82 0.10 0.16 -8.12
CA LYS A 82 -0.17 -0.14 -9.52
C LYS A 82 -0.26 -1.64 -9.70
N VAL A 83 -0.91 -2.07 -10.77
CA VAL A 83 -0.98 -3.50 -11.10
C VAL A 83 0.34 -3.91 -11.71
N GLU A 84 1.00 -4.90 -11.08
CA GLU A 84 2.25 -5.46 -11.57
C GLU A 84 2.00 -6.61 -12.52
N SER A 85 1.12 -7.54 -12.14
CA SER A 85 0.77 -8.67 -13.01
C SER A 85 -0.60 -9.23 -12.63
N ILE A 86 -1.28 -9.83 -13.60
CA ILE A 86 -2.56 -10.51 -13.42
C ILE A 86 -2.43 -11.92 -13.93
N GLY A 87 -2.75 -12.90 -13.08
CA GLY A 87 -2.84 -14.30 -13.46
C GLY A 87 -4.31 -14.73 -13.63
N THR A 88 -4.55 -16.02 -13.69
CA THR A 88 -5.91 -16.55 -13.82
C THR A 88 -6.75 -16.26 -12.58
N THR A 89 -6.21 -16.52 -11.40
CA THR A 89 -6.88 -16.26 -10.12
C THR A 89 -6.03 -15.40 -9.19
N SER A 90 -4.88 -14.93 -9.66
CA SER A 90 -3.96 -14.15 -8.85
C SER A 90 -3.74 -12.75 -9.41
N LEU A 91 -3.42 -11.84 -8.52
CA LEU A 91 -3.11 -10.45 -8.84
C LEU A 91 -1.92 -10.04 -7.99
N THR A 92 -0.91 -9.47 -8.62
CA THR A 92 0.22 -8.89 -7.88
C THR A 92 0.20 -7.39 -8.08
N LEU A 93 0.21 -6.68 -6.95
CA LEU A 93 0.26 -5.23 -6.93
C LEU A 93 1.63 -4.77 -6.45
N TYR A 94 2.18 -3.75 -7.10
CA TYR A 94 3.30 -3.02 -6.55
C TYR A 94 2.74 -1.91 -5.66
N MET A 95 3.19 -1.87 -4.41
CA MET A 95 2.73 -0.89 -3.44
C MET A 95 3.91 -0.09 -2.92
N GLU A 96 3.67 1.19 -2.70
CA GLU A 96 4.70 2.12 -2.26
C GLU A 96 4.13 3.05 -1.21
N ALA A 97 4.81 3.13 -0.07
CA ALA A 97 4.45 4.07 1.00
C ALA A 97 5.46 5.19 1.02
N ARG A 98 4.98 6.43 0.99
CA ARG A 98 5.80 7.63 1.03
C ARG A 98 5.45 8.48 2.23
N SER A 99 6.47 9.05 2.88
CA SER A 99 6.22 10.13 3.82
C SER A 99 6.02 11.42 3.04
N HIS A 100 5.08 12.22 3.47
CA HIS A 100 4.76 13.50 2.85
C HIS A 100 4.88 14.59 3.89
N ASN A 101 5.78 15.55 3.66
CA ASN A 101 5.93 16.71 4.52
C ASN A 101 4.84 17.72 4.15
N VAL A 102 3.97 18.04 5.11
CA VAL A 102 2.80 18.88 4.83
C VAL A 102 3.17 20.34 4.58
N TYR A 103 4.34 20.78 4.97
CA TYR A 103 4.78 22.16 4.76
C TYR A 103 5.47 22.35 3.43
N SER A 104 6.34 21.41 3.05
CA SER A 104 7.14 21.53 1.83
C SER A 104 6.58 20.76 0.65
N GLY A 105 5.71 19.79 0.89
CA GLY A 105 5.23 18.90 -0.15
C GLY A 105 6.25 17.85 -0.56
N ARG A 106 7.42 17.81 0.08
CA ARG A 106 8.45 16.82 -0.23
C ARG A 106 8.02 15.43 0.19
N GLN A 107 8.30 14.46 -0.66
CA GLN A 107 7.99 13.06 -0.40
C GLN A 107 9.26 12.22 -0.41
N SER A 108 9.26 11.18 0.42
CA SER A 108 10.33 10.18 0.45
C SER A 108 9.72 8.81 0.51
N ILE A 109 10.25 7.88 -0.29
CA ILE A 109 9.80 6.49 -0.24
C ILE A 109 10.31 5.88 1.05
N ILE A 110 9.38 5.38 1.87
CA ILE A 110 9.70 4.70 3.13
C ILE A 110 9.80 3.20 2.91
N LEU A 111 8.89 2.66 2.09
CA LEU A 111 8.74 1.23 1.89
C LEU A 111 8.14 0.97 0.53
N SER A 112 8.63 -0.04 -0.16
CA SER A 112 8.00 -0.54 -1.36
C SER A 112 8.06 -2.07 -1.35
N THR A 113 7.03 -2.69 -1.90
CA THR A 113 6.94 -4.14 -1.97
C THR A 113 5.89 -4.56 -2.98
N ASN A 114 5.92 -5.83 -3.36
CA ASN A 114 4.85 -6.44 -4.12
C ASN A 114 3.98 -7.27 -3.18
N ILE A 115 2.67 -7.16 -3.35
CA ILE A 115 1.71 -7.93 -2.58
C ILE A 115 0.86 -8.74 -3.55
N THR A 116 0.77 -10.04 -3.32
CA THR A 116 0.01 -10.94 -4.18
C THR A 116 -1.29 -11.35 -3.50
N PHE A 117 -2.36 -11.26 -4.26
CA PHE A 117 -3.70 -11.64 -3.85
C PHE A 117 -4.20 -12.80 -4.70
N VAL A 118 -5.08 -13.58 -4.12
CA VAL A 118 -5.75 -14.66 -4.82
C VAL A 118 -7.25 -14.50 -4.62
N ARG A 119 -7.99 -14.74 -5.70
CA ARG A 119 -9.44 -14.76 -5.60
C ARG A 119 -9.88 -16.05 -4.97
N ILE A 120 -10.78 -15.95 -4.00
CA ILE A 120 -11.43 -17.08 -3.36
C ILE A 120 -12.90 -17.09 -3.75
N ASP A 121 -13.44 -18.27 -3.95
CA ASP A 121 -14.87 -18.44 -4.30
C ASP A 121 -15.69 -18.87 -3.10
#